data_1d5a909ba7f4fb2590383fa33a00efd1
#
_entry.id   1d5a909ba7f4fb2590383fa33a00efd1
#
_cell.length_a   1.000
_cell.length_b   1.000
_cell.length_c   1.000
_cell.angle_alpha   90.00
_cell.angle_beta   90.00
_cell.angle_gamma   90.00
#
_symmetry.space_group_name_H-M   'P 1'
#
loop_
_entity.id
_entity.type
_entity.pdbx_description
1 polymer ?
#
loop_
_entity_poly.entity_id
_entity_poly.type
_entity_poly.pdbx_seq_one_letter_code
_entity_poly.pdbx_strand_id
1 'polypeptide(L)'
;MKKLIIIAAWIIAIIGLMVLLGFVEAKHKASTCCKFNVMVDYNHAEPLISKDKMKSLIISTMDSIKGKPIEMIDIEGIKGLVLQNPYVKTAKVYTNIEGELNIKICQREPIIRIIDHQNNSYFMDEEGVLIPTTHGYSSRVRVANGFIRDKEMVAGQVPVDADTLPTPSIYHDLLKMARYLINNEFMNAQIDQI
;
A
#
# COMPACT_ATOMS: atom_id res chain seq x y z
N MET A 1 7.99 63.41 -3.18
CA MET A 1 6.76 63.06 -2.46
C MET A 1 6.01 61.90 -3.15
N LYS A 2 5.65 61.96 -4.44
CA LYS A 2 4.93 60.86 -5.15
C LYS A 2 5.60 59.51 -5.11
N LYS A 3 6.94 59.43 -5.25
CA LYS A 3 7.70 58.14 -5.18
C LYS A 3 7.66 57.50 -3.80
N LEU A 4 7.69 58.29 -2.70
CA LEU A 4 7.62 57.79 -1.31
C LEU A 4 6.22 57.20 -1.03
N ILE A 5 5.16 57.83 -1.53
CA ILE A 5 3.79 57.32 -1.37
C ILE A 5 3.61 55.96 -2.08
N ILE A 6 4.19 55.81 -3.28
CA ILE A 6 4.12 54.55 -4.02
C ILE A 6 4.86 53.44 -3.29
N ILE A 7 6.06 53.73 -2.74
CA ILE A 7 6.83 52.75 -1.95
C ILE A 7 6.07 52.32 -0.69
N ALA A 8 5.48 53.31 0.01
CA ALA A 8 4.67 53.04 1.21
C ALA A 8 3.45 52.15 0.86
N ALA A 9 2.77 52.42 -0.25
CA ALA A 9 1.65 51.59 -0.70
C ALA A 9 2.04 50.15 -1.01
N TRP A 10 3.21 49.95 -1.64
CA TRP A 10 3.74 48.59 -1.89
C TRP A 10 4.10 47.83 -0.61
N ILE A 11 4.70 48.54 0.38
CA ILE A 11 5.01 47.94 1.68
C ILE A 11 3.74 47.49 2.41
N ILE A 12 2.68 48.35 2.42
CA ILE A 12 1.40 48.00 3.03
C ILE A 12 0.76 46.80 2.31
N ALA A 13 0.83 46.74 0.99
CA ALA A 13 0.31 45.63 0.22
C ALA A 13 1.04 44.30 0.54
N ILE A 14 2.37 44.34 0.68
CA ILE A 14 3.18 43.15 1.03
C ILE A 14 2.86 42.69 2.46
N ILE A 15 2.74 43.63 3.42
CA ILE A 15 2.37 43.30 4.80
C ILE A 15 0.96 42.68 4.85
N GLY A 16 0.00 43.28 4.13
CA GLY A 16 -1.35 42.74 4.03
C GLY A 16 -1.38 41.31 3.44
N LEU A 17 -0.56 41.06 2.42
CA LEU A 17 -0.43 39.72 1.84
C LEU A 17 0.17 38.73 2.84
N MET A 18 1.20 39.10 3.58
CA MET A 18 1.80 38.22 4.61
C MET A 18 0.81 37.89 5.72
N VAL A 19 0.01 38.88 6.16
CA VAL A 19 -1.03 38.66 7.19
C VAL A 19 -2.09 37.68 6.66
N LEU A 20 -2.54 37.86 5.43
CA LEU A 20 -3.50 36.94 4.80
C LEU A 20 -2.97 35.52 4.69
N LEU A 21 -1.72 35.34 4.26
CA LEU A 21 -1.07 34.04 4.20
C LEU A 21 -0.98 33.37 5.58
N GLY A 22 -0.59 34.12 6.60
CA GLY A 22 -0.57 33.64 8.00
C GLY A 22 -1.93 33.20 8.53
N PHE A 23 -3.02 33.91 8.17
CA PHE A 23 -4.36 33.49 8.54
C PHE A 23 -4.82 32.20 7.84
N VAL A 24 -4.42 31.99 6.58
CA VAL A 24 -4.73 30.76 5.84
C VAL A 24 -4.01 29.57 6.47
N GLU A 25 -2.73 29.70 6.81
CA GLU A 25 -1.99 28.63 7.49
C GLU A 25 -2.56 28.30 8.87
N ALA A 26 -2.90 29.32 9.66
CA ALA A 26 -3.48 29.13 11.01
C ALA A 26 -4.83 28.38 10.94
N LYS A 27 -5.67 28.67 9.94
CA LYS A 27 -6.94 27.98 9.74
C LYS A 27 -6.76 26.53 9.27
N HIS A 28 -5.72 26.26 8.47
CA HIS A 28 -5.38 24.89 8.02
C HIS A 28 -4.89 24.03 9.19
N LYS A 29 -4.09 24.60 10.09
CA LYS A 29 -3.55 23.92 11.27
C LYS A 29 -4.60 23.57 12.33
N ALA A 30 -5.67 24.35 12.43
CA ALA A 30 -6.77 24.13 13.38
C ALA A 30 -7.80 23.10 12.88
N SER A 31 -7.65 22.54 11.68
CA SER A 31 -8.59 21.58 11.13
C SER A 31 -8.50 20.25 11.89
N THR A 32 -9.64 19.79 12.41
CA THR A 32 -9.76 18.46 13.04
C THR A 32 -10.15 17.42 12.00
N CYS A 33 -9.68 16.19 12.18
CA CYS A 33 -10.05 15.07 11.32
C CYS A 33 -11.55 14.76 11.47
N CYS A 34 -12.32 15.11 10.45
CA CYS A 34 -13.78 14.95 10.45
C CYS A 34 -14.21 13.58 9.95
N LYS A 35 -13.49 13.04 8.96
CA LYS A 35 -13.81 11.77 8.31
C LYS A 35 -12.54 10.96 8.04
N PHE A 36 -12.73 9.66 8.11
CA PHE A 36 -11.70 8.66 7.81
C PHE A 36 -12.21 7.75 6.69
N ASN A 37 -11.51 7.73 5.58
CA ASN A 37 -11.89 6.96 4.41
C ASN A 37 -10.76 6.02 3.97
N VAL A 38 -11.10 4.74 3.78
CA VAL A 38 -10.18 3.73 3.23
C VAL A 38 -10.68 3.30 1.86
N MET A 39 -9.85 3.42 0.86
CA MET A 39 -10.09 2.95 -0.49
C MET A 39 -9.07 1.87 -0.82
N VAL A 40 -9.55 0.72 -1.28
CA VAL A 40 -8.71 -0.39 -1.74
C VAL A 40 -8.87 -0.51 -3.24
N ASP A 41 -7.76 -0.43 -3.94
CA ASP A 41 -7.67 -0.72 -5.37
C ASP A 41 -7.20 -2.17 -5.53
N TYR A 42 -8.06 -2.99 -6.11
CA TYR A 42 -7.85 -4.42 -6.30
C TYR A 42 -7.17 -4.76 -7.63
N ASN A 43 -6.86 -3.76 -8.49
CA ASN A 43 -6.19 -3.95 -9.79
C ASN A 43 -6.83 -5.06 -10.66
N HIS A 44 -8.16 -5.16 -10.68
CA HIS A 44 -8.92 -6.22 -11.35
C HIS A 44 -8.73 -7.64 -10.80
N ALA A 45 -7.91 -7.84 -9.77
CA ALA A 45 -7.74 -9.11 -9.08
C ALA A 45 -8.87 -9.39 -8.07
N GLU A 46 -9.00 -10.64 -7.66
CA GLU A 46 -9.92 -11.00 -6.58
C GLU A 46 -9.50 -10.32 -5.25
N PRO A 47 -10.45 -9.87 -4.42
CA PRO A 47 -10.16 -9.19 -3.18
C PRO A 47 -9.39 -10.09 -2.19
N LEU A 48 -8.14 -9.79 -1.92
CA LEU A 48 -7.34 -10.42 -0.87
C LEU A 48 -7.36 -9.62 0.44
N ILE A 49 -7.78 -8.35 0.35
CA ILE A 49 -7.87 -7.43 1.48
C ILE A 49 -9.33 -7.06 1.72
N SER A 50 -9.80 -7.23 2.95
CA SER A 50 -11.09 -6.67 3.35
C SER A 50 -10.93 -5.22 3.78
N LYS A 51 -11.66 -4.31 3.12
CA LYS A 51 -11.72 -2.88 3.47
C LYS A 51 -12.10 -2.66 4.94
N ASP A 52 -13.10 -3.40 5.43
CA ASP A 52 -13.60 -3.25 6.79
C ASP A 52 -12.60 -3.75 7.83
N LYS A 53 -11.94 -4.88 7.57
CA LYS A 53 -10.87 -5.38 8.43
C LYS A 53 -9.70 -4.40 8.51
N MET A 54 -9.29 -3.83 7.37
CA MET A 54 -8.22 -2.82 7.33
C MET A 54 -8.61 -1.57 8.10
N LYS A 55 -9.83 -1.09 7.92
CA LYS A 55 -10.37 0.06 8.65
C LYS A 55 -10.38 -0.19 10.16
N SER A 56 -10.84 -1.36 10.59
CA SER A 56 -10.86 -1.75 12.00
C SER A 56 -9.45 -1.85 12.59
N LEU A 57 -8.48 -2.41 11.84
CA LEU A 57 -7.09 -2.50 12.26
C LEU A 57 -6.50 -1.11 12.53
N ILE A 58 -6.69 -0.16 11.61
CA ILE A 58 -6.16 1.20 11.75
C ILE A 58 -6.79 1.90 12.96
N ILE A 59 -8.11 1.78 13.13
CA ILE A 59 -8.82 2.40 14.26
C ILE A 59 -8.36 1.80 15.61
N SER A 60 -8.16 0.48 15.67
CA SER A 60 -7.77 -0.19 16.92
C SER A 60 -6.32 0.11 17.34
N THR A 61 -5.43 0.36 16.36
CA THR A 61 -4.00 0.59 16.63
C THR A 61 -3.69 2.05 16.92
N MET A 62 -4.42 2.98 16.30
CA MET A 62 -4.07 4.41 16.30
C MET A 62 -4.95 5.26 17.23
N ASP A 63 -5.54 4.71 18.29
CA ASP A 63 -6.47 5.47 19.15
C ASP A 63 -7.34 6.47 18.35
N SER A 64 -8.58 6.57 18.57
CA SER A 64 -9.54 7.40 17.84
C SER A 64 -8.92 8.54 16.99
N ILE A 65 -8.72 8.32 15.69
CA ILE A 65 -8.20 9.32 14.73
C ILE A 65 -9.20 10.46 14.56
N LYS A 66 -10.49 10.13 14.69
CA LYS A 66 -11.57 11.08 14.50
C LYS A 66 -11.60 12.11 15.63
N GLY A 67 -11.59 13.39 15.27
CA GLY A 67 -11.60 14.51 16.22
C GLY A 67 -10.22 14.99 16.67
N LYS A 68 -9.13 14.32 16.27
CA LYS A 68 -7.77 14.82 16.51
C LYS A 68 -7.42 15.93 15.51
N PRO A 69 -6.62 16.94 15.91
CA PRO A 69 -6.02 17.88 14.96
C PRO A 69 -5.20 17.13 13.91
N ILE A 70 -5.30 17.56 12.66
CA ILE A 70 -4.60 16.90 11.53
C ILE A 70 -3.09 16.82 11.77
N GLU A 71 -2.50 17.85 12.40
CA GLU A 71 -1.07 17.89 12.73
C GLU A 71 -0.63 16.80 13.72
N MET A 72 -1.55 16.30 14.54
CA MET A 72 -1.27 15.24 15.52
C MET A 72 -1.48 13.83 14.95
N ILE A 73 -1.90 13.72 13.69
CA ILE A 73 -2.08 12.41 13.04
C ILE A 73 -0.74 11.96 12.47
N ASP A 74 -0.24 10.84 12.98
CA ASP A 74 0.96 10.21 12.46
C ASP A 74 0.69 9.49 11.13
N ILE A 75 0.77 10.26 10.03
CA ILE A 75 0.52 9.78 8.67
C ILE A 75 1.51 8.68 8.28
N GLU A 76 2.78 8.82 8.64
CA GLU A 76 3.81 7.83 8.32
C GLU A 76 3.64 6.55 9.14
N GLY A 77 3.25 6.66 10.41
CA GLY A 77 2.90 5.49 11.24
C GLY A 77 1.70 4.73 10.69
N ILE A 78 0.65 5.43 10.24
CA ILE A 78 -0.50 4.80 9.58
C ILE A 78 -0.07 4.09 8.29
N LYS A 79 0.74 4.74 7.48
CA LYS A 79 1.27 4.16 6.24
C LYS A 79 2.11 2.92 6.52
N GLY A 80 3.00 2.99 7.52
CA GLY A 80 3.81 1.86 7.97
C GLY A 80 2.96 0.69 8.44
N LEU A 81 1.94 0.93 9.26
CA LEU A 81 0.99 -0.09 9.71
C LEU A 81 0.27 -0.78 8.55
N VAL A 82 -0.19 -0.01 7.57
CA VAL A 82 -0.88 -0.55 6.38
C VAL A 82 0.06 -1.39 5.54
N LEU A 83 1.32 -0.97 5.37
CA LEU A 83 2.34 -1.69 4.60
C LEU A 83 2.83 -2.99 5.28
N GLN A 84 2.61 -3.16 6.59
CA GLN A 84 2.88 -4.44 7.27
C GLN A 84 1.93 -5.56 6.83
N ASN A 85 0.79 -5.22 6.21
CA ASN A 85 -0.11 -6.23 5.67
C ASN A 85 0.50 -6.84 4.41
N PRO A 86 0.73 -8.17 4.35
CA PRO A 86 1.43 -8.84 3.25
C PRO A 86 0.73 -8.69 1.89
N TYR A 87 -0.56 -8.39 1.88
CA TYR A 87 -1.33 -8.21 0.64
C TYR A 87 -1.27 -6.80 0.08
N VAL A 88 -0.65 -5.85 0.80
CA VAL A 88 -0.53 -4.46 0.36
C VAL A 88 0.73 -4.29 -0.48
N LYS A 89 0.57 -3.78 -1.70
CA LYS A 89 1.68 -3.38 -2.55
C LYS A 89 2.15 -1.97 -2.23
N THR A 90 1.22 -1.02 -2.22
CA THR A 90 1.50 0.38 -1.88
C THR A 90 0.37 0.98 -1.06
N ALA A 91 0.73 1.93 -0.20
CA ALA A 91 -0.22 2.72 0.56
C ALA A 91 0.09 4.21 0.41
N LYS A 92 -0.95 5.01 0.16
CA LYS A 92 -0.88 6.48 0.15
C LYS A 92 -1.82 7.00 1.22
N VAL A 93 -1.28 7.73 2.18
CA VAL A 93 -2.04 8.35 3.28
C VAL A 93 -1.91 9.85 3.13
N TYR A 94 -3.03 10.55 3.06
CA TYR A 94 -3.04 12.00 2.92
C TYR A 94 -4.32 12.60 3.50
N THR A 95 -4.24 13.84 3.91
CA THR A 95 -5.38 14.63 4.32
C THR A 95 -5.77 15.61 3.22
N ASN A 96 -7.07 15.87 3.08
CA ASN A 96 -7.54 16.92 2.19
C ASN A 96 -7.78 18.23 2.97
N ILE A 97 -8.12 19.29 2.23
CA ILE A 97 -8.36 20.63 2.79
C ILE A 97 -9.58 20.65 3.74
N GLU A 98 -10.49 19.70 3.56
CA GLU A 98 -11.72 19.57 4.35
C GLU A 98 -11.51 18.83 5.68
N GLY A 99 -10.27 18.39 5.97
CA GLY A 99 -9.96 17.64 7.19
C GLY A 99 -10.30 16.15 7.11
N GLU A 100 -10.42 15.59 5.91
CA GLU A 100 -10.63 14.15 5.72
C GLU A 100 -9.30 13.43 5.57
N LEU A 101 -9.10 12.37 6.35
CA LEU A 101 -7.98 11.45 6.20
C LEU A 101 -8.35 10.38 5.17
N ASN A 102 -7.60 10.35 4.07
CA ASN A 102 -7.79 9.40 2.99
C ASN A 102 -6.61 8.42 2.93
N ILE A 103 -6.93 7.13 2.92
CA ILE A 103 -5.96 6.05 2.79
C ILE A 103 -6.30 5.29 1.51
N LYS A 104 -5.41 5.39 0.52
CA LYS A 104 -5.50 4.61 -0.72
C LYS A 104 -4.52 3.45 -0.63
N ILE A 105 -5.04 2.25 -0.74
CA ILE A 105 -4.31 1.00 -0.67
C ILE A 105 -4.36 0.36 -2.06
N CYS A 106 -3.20 0.03 -2.61
CA CYS A 106 -3.11 -0.80 -3.80
C CYS A 106 -2.77 -2.22 -3.35
N GLN A 107 -3.61 -3.17 -3.71
CA GLN A 107 -3.43 -4.59 -3.41
C GLN A 107 -2.33 -5.19 -4.29
N ARG A 108 -1.57 -6.17 -3.76
CA ARG A 108 -0.68 -7.02 -4.57
C ARG A 108 -1.51 -7.93 -5.45
N GLU A 109 -1.04 -8.16 -6.66
CA GLU A 109 -1.66 -9.04 -7.63
C GLU A 109 -0.83 -10.32 -7.75
N PRO A 110 -1.32 -11.44 -7.20
CA PRO A 110 -0.64 -12.72 -7.35
C PRO A 110 -0.62 -13.19 -8.80
N ILE A 111 0.51 -13.75 -9.24
CA ILE A 111 0.67 -14.31 -10.58
C ILE A 111 0.81 -15.84 -10.58
N ILE A 112 1.23 -16.39 -9.44
CA ILE A 112 1.40 -17.84 -9.26
C ILE A 112 1.14 -18.21 -7.79
N ARG A 113 0.61 -19.40 -7.57
CA ARG A 113 0.49 -20.05 -6.28
C ARG A 113 1.50 -21.16 -6.18
N ILE A 114 2.30 -21.17 -5.15
CA ILE A 114 3.35 -22.16 -4.89
C ILE A 114 2.91 -23.06 -3.76
N ILE A 115 3.01 -24.38 -3.96
CA ILE A 115 2.75 -25.39 -2.93
C ILE A 115 4.04 -26.15 -2.71
N ASP A 116 4.63 -26.03 -1.55
CA ASP A 116 5.88 -26.69 -1.20
C ASP A 116 5.69 -28.18 -0.85
N HIS A 117 6.81 -28.89 -0.65
CA HIS A 117 6.83 -30.31 -0.30
C HIS A 117 6.17 -30.63 1.06
N GLN A 118 5.92 -29.63 1.91
CA GLN A 118 5.24 -29.76 3.20
C GLN A 118 3.75 -29.35 3.11
N ASN A 119 3.22 -29.10 1.91
CA ASN A 119 1.89 -28.58 1.65
C ASN A 119 1.64 -27.15 2.19
N ASN A 120 2.71 -26.38 2.48
CA ASN A 120 2.53 -24.96 2.70
C ASN A 120 2.23 -24.28 1.37
N SER A 121 1.37 -23.28 1.39
CA SER A 121 0.93 -22.60 0.20
C SER A 121 1.23 -21.10 0.31
N TYR A 122 1.76 -20.52 -0.77
CA TYR A 122 2.12 -19.12 -0.88
C TYR A 122 1.68 -18.59 -2.24
N PHE A 123 1.37 -17.32 -2.30
CA PHE A 123 1.27 -16.60 -3.57
C PHE A 123 2.59 -15.89 -3.85
N MET A 124 2.87 -15.63 -5.12
CA MET A 124 3.97 -14.76 -5.53
C MET A 124 3.43 -13.75 -6.55
N ASP A 125 3.80 -12.49 -6.39
CA ASP A 125 3.43 -11.42 -7.32
C ASP A 125 4.47 -11.25 -8.44
N GLU A 126 4.21 -10.32 -9.37
CA GLU A 126 5.10 -10.04 -10.50
C GLU A 126 6.47 -9.48 -10.05
N GLU A 127 6.55 -8.86 -8.89
CA GLU A 127 7.81 -8.36 -8.32
C GLU A 127 8.64 -9.45 -7.65
N GLY A 128 8.06 -10.65 -7.48
CA GLY A 128 8.71 -11.78 -6.81
C GLY A 128 8.44 -11.82 -5.31
N VAL A 129 7.54 -10.99 -4.82
CA VAL A 129 7.20 -10.98 -3.41
C VAL A 129 6.31 -12.17 -3.07
N LEU A 130 6.77 -12.98 -2.13
CA LEU A 130 6.04 -14.14 -1.62
C LEU A 130 5.05 -13.69 -0.55
N ILE A 131 3.78 -14.05 -0.74
CA ILE A 131 2.65 -13.63 0.09
C ILE A 131 2.03 -14.87 0.71
N PRO A 132 1.83 -14.93 2.03
CA PRO A 132 1.19 -16.07 2.67
C PRO A 132 -0.26 -16.25 2.21
N THR A 133 -0.72 -17.49 2.08
CA THR A 133 -2.13 -17.77 1.86
C THR A 133 -2.88 -17.73 3.18
N THR A 134 -4.04 -17.09 3.20
CA THR A 134 -4.92 -17.06 4.37
C THR A 134 -6.26 -17.73 4.04
N HIS A 135 -6.83 -18.45 5.01
CA HIS A 135 -8.13 -19.06 4.84
C HIS A 135 -9.20 -18.02 4.49
N GLY A 136 -9.96 -18.28 3.42
CA GLY A 136 -11.04 -17.43 2.95
C GLY A 136 -10.67 -16.49 1.80
N TYR A 137 -9.41 -16.48 1.36
CA TYR A 137 -8.99 -15.74 0.16
C TYR A 137 -8.42 -16.72 -0.87
N SER A 138 -8.90 -16.63 -2.10
CA SER A 138 -8.42 -17.44 -3.23
C SER A 138 -8.20 -16.52 -4.41
N SER A 139 -7.06 -16.67 -5.07
CA SER A 139 -6.80 -16.03 -6.35
C SER A 139 -6.71 -17.11 -7.43
N ARG A 140 -7.32 -16.86 -8.58
CA ARG A 140 -7.28 -17.77 -9.74
C ARG A 140 -5.99 -17.58 -10.50
N VAL A 141 -4.94 -18.17 -9.97
CA VAL A 141 -3.60 -18.12 -10.57
C VAL A 141 -3.10 -19.55 -10.78
N ARG A 142 -2.08 -19.70 -11.61
CA ARG A 142 -1.43 -20.99 -11.84
C ARG A 142 -0.83 -21.53 -10.57
N VAL A 143 -0.76 -22.85 -10.50
CA VAL A 143 -0.19 -23.57 -9.36
C VAL A 143 1.14 -24.17 -9.76
N ALA A 144 2.18 -23.83 -9.02
CA ALA A 144 3.46 -24.55 -9.03
C ALA A 144 3.49 -25.51 -7.84
N ASN A 145 3.70 -26.77 -8.09
CA ASN A 145 3.84 -27.78 -7.05
C ASN A 145 5.02 -28.71 -7.33
N GLY A 146 5.50 -29.38 -6.31
CA GLY A 146 6.57 -30.35 -6.45
C GLY A 146 7.51 -30.36 -5.26
N PHE A 147 8.77 -30.77 -5.51
CA PHE A 147 9.78 -30.85 -4.48
C PHE A 147 10.45 -29.49 -4.23
N ILE A 148 9.61 -28.49 -3.91
CA ILE A 148 10.06 -27.15 -3.61
C ILE A 148 10.50 -27.14 -2.15
N ARG A 149 11.80 -26.96 -1.93
CA ARG A 149 12.42 -26.84 -0.61
C ARG A 149 13.12 -25.49 -0.53
N ASP A 150 12.72 -24.70 0.44
CA ASP A 150 13.58 -23.60 0.90
C ASP A 150 13.47 -23.53 2.44
N LYS A 151 14.61 -23.65 3.10
CA LYS A 151 14.69 -23.70 4.56
C LYS A 151 14.40 -22.37 5.21
N GLU A 152 14.40 -21.28 4.44
CA GLU A 152 14.33 -19.91 4.95
C GLU A 152 12.93 -19.31 4.87
N MET A 153 11.97 -20.00 4.29
CA MET A 153 10.58 -19.55 4.29
C MET A 153 9.93 -19.77 5.65
N VAL A 154 10.00 -18.76 6.49
CA VAL A 154 9.21 -18.74 7.73
C VAL A 154 7.75 -18.47 7.37
N ALA A 155 6.94 -19.50 7.48
CA ALA A 155 5.51 -19.41 7.22
C ALA A 155 4.87 -18.25 8.01
N GLY A 156 4.34 -17.26 7.30
CA GLY A 156 3.20 -16.49 7.80
C GLY A 156 3.44 -15.11 8.35
N GLN A 157 4.62 -14.50 8.31
CA GLN A 157 4.79 -13.22 9.02
C GLN A 157 5.11 -11.98 8.19
N VAL A 158 5.80 -12.07 7.06
CA VAL A 158 6.19 -10.90 6.26
C VAL A 158 6.30 -11.33 4.80
N PRO A 159 5.90 -10.48 3.84
CA PRO A 159 6.20 -10.75 2.44
C PRO A 159 7.71 -10.85 2.26
N VAL A 160 8.16 -11.96 1.69
CA VAL A 160 9.58 -12.21 1.41
C VAL A 160 9.83 -11.97 -0.07
N ASP A 161 10.75 -11.06 -0.36
CA ASP A 161 11.17 -10.79 -1.72
C ASP A 161 12.07 -11.95 -2.21
N ALA A 162 11.73 -12.55 -3.36
CA ALA A 162 12.52 -13.61 -3.95
C ALA A 162 13.97 -13.19 -4.22
N ASP A 163 14.21 -11.90 -4.51
CA ASP A 163 15.55 -11.37 -4.76
C ASP A 163 16.43 -11.32 -3.49
N THR A 164 15.83 -11.38 -2.30
CA THR A 164 16.55 -11.45 -1.02
C THR A 164 16.96 -12.88 -0.64
N LEU A 165 16.43 -13.88 -1.34
CA LEU A 165 16.77 -15.27 -1.10
C LEU A 165 18.14 -15.63 -1.69
N PRO A 166 18.87 -16.59 -1.09
CA PRO A 166 20.16 -17.04 -1.63
C PRO A 166 20.00 -17.59 -3.05
N THR A 167 20.94 -17.28 -3.92
CA THR A 167 20.99 -17.84 -5.28
C THR A 167 21.93 -19.07 -5.33
N PRO A 168 21.56 -20.13 -6.06
CA PRO A 168 20.34 -20.33 -6.85
C PRO A 168 19.13 -20.70 -5.98
N SER A 169 18.00 -20.01 -6.16
CA SER A 169 16.73 -20.34 -5.52
C SER A 169 15.71 -20.77 -6.58
N ILE A 170 14.93 -21.80 -6.29
CA ILE A 170 13.84 -22.25 -7.16
C ILE A 170 12.79 -21.15 -7.36
N TYR A 171 12.63 -20.23 -6.40
CA TYR A 171 11.70 -19.12 -6.50
C TYR A 171 12.05 -18.13 -7.62
N HIS A 172 13.36 -17.92 -7.88
CA HIS A 172 13.79 -17.10 -9.02
C HIS A 172 13.40 -17.73 -10.36
N ASP A 173 13.52 -19.05 -10.46
CA ASP A 173 13.17 -19.76 -11.70
C ASP A 173 11.65 -19.79 -11.89
N LEU A 174 10.89 -19.99 -10.81
CA LEU A 174 9.42 -19.90 -10.83
C LEU A 174 8.95 -18.50 -11.20
N LEU A 175 9.60 -17.45 -10.71
CA LEU A 175 9.27 -16.06 -11.06
C LEU A 175 9.50 -15.80 -12.56
N LYS A 176 10.65 -16.22 -13.09
CA LYS A 176 10.96 -16.09 -14.54
C LYS A 176 9.93 -16.84 -15.38
N MET A 177 9.59 -18.05 -14.98
CA MET A 177 8.59 -18.87 -15.66
C MET A 177 7.20 -18.23 -15.60
N ALA A 178 6.76 -17.79 -14.43
CA ALA A 178 5.47 -17.14 -14.25
C ALA A 178 5.34 -15.86 -15.10
N ARG A 179 6.37 -15.00 -15.09
CA ARG A 179 6.45 -13.81 -15.95
C ARG A 179 6.40 -14.15 -17.44
N TYR A 180 7.11 -15.21 -17.88
CA TYR A 180 7.07 -15.66 -19.26
C TYR A 180 5.67 -16.12 -19.66
N LEU A 181 5.01 -16.93 -18.81
CA LEU A 181 3.67 -17.45 -19.08
C LEU A 181 2.63 -16.34 -19.19
N ILE A 182 2.66 -15.32 -18.33
CA ILE A 182 1.72 -14.20 -18.38
C ILE A 182 1.88 -13.39 -19.67
N ASN A 183 3.13 -13.18 -20.10
CA ASN A 183 3.43 -12.40 -21.29
C ASN A 183 3.25 -13.18 -22.60
N ASN A 184 2.98 -14.48 -22.55
CA ASN A 184 2.73 -15.32 -23.71
C ASN A 184 1.29 -15.84 -23.70
N GLU A 185 0.42 -15.19 -24.48
CA GLU A 185 -1.02 -15.48 -24.53
C GLU A 185 -1.33 -16.95 -24.83
N PHE A 186 -0.58 -17.56 -25.74
CA PHE A 186 -0.75 -18.98 -26.10
C PHE A 186 -0.44 -19.92 -24.93
N MET A 187 0.73 -19.75 -24.31
CA MET A 187 1.12 -20.55 -23.16
C MET A 187 0.25 -20.28 -21.94
N ASN A 188 -0.17 -19.02 -21.78
CA ASN A 188 -1.08 -18.57 -20.73
C ASN A 188 -2.42 -19.33 -20.77
N ALA A 189 -2.92 -19.65 -21.96
CA ALA A 189 -4.19 -20.35 -22.15
C ALA A 189 -4.08 -21.88 -21.99
N GLN A 190 -2.87 -22.45 -22.01
CA GLN A 190 -2.68 -23.91 -22.01
C GLN A 190 -2.08 -24.48 -20.73
N ILE A 191 -1.39 -23.65 -19.96
CA ILE A 191 -0.67 -24.11 -18.76
C ILE A 191 -1.37 -23.59 -17.51
N ASP A 192 -2.02 -24.48 -16.78
CA ASP A 192 -2.66 -24.19 -15.50
C ASP A 192 -1.78 -24.57 -14.30
N GLN A 193 -0.85 -25.51 -14.51
CA GLN A 193 0.01 -26.06 -13.46
C GLN A 193 1.45 -26.27 -13.96
N ILE A 194 2.41 -26.04 -13.08
CA ILE A 194 3.85 -26.18 -13.30
C ILE A 194 4.42 -27.16 -12.30
#